data_caad36d8cad7da849c5c785e67517073
#
_entry.id   caad36d8cad7da849c5c785e67517073
#
_cell.length_a   1.000
_cell.length_b   1.000
_cell.length_c   1.000
_cell.angle_alpha   90.00
_cell.angle_beta   90.00
_cell.angle_gamma   90.00
#
_symmetry.space_group_name_H-M   'P 1'
#
loop_
_entity.id
_entity.type
_entity.pdbx_description
1 polymer ?
#
loop_
_entity_poly.entity_id
_entity_poly.type
_entity_poly.pdbx_seq_one_letter_code
_entity_poly.pdbx_strand_id
1 'polypeptide(L)'
;TNKYLNDPKEISAGKKNISASNVEHELYVTSPRNTYEAMRRIVDFNPNMYGIVFCRTRRETQSFAEQLVNDGYRAEAIHGDLSQAQRDDVMARFRKKSLSVMVATDVAARGIDVTDLTHVINLNIPDDPEVYVHRSGRTGRAGASGISIVITHGRNMRKVKELERLIGKTFETKEVPSGDAICQIKMRGAIDDLVALKPQAALDAELLEEALDKLAHLSKAELIERFLGHETAMVLKRYRGARDINEAARAAKEHGRREGGGSSRGGSEEGFKTVVVDLGYRQNVNPSRLMGLINDIMEGQKVKIGKIDMDKTFSKIDVEERFADEIATKLTGSTTGSYTVKAYSEESKSGGRPQRSSSYSGGGGSRGGYKGGGDRGGRRDGGGSGYAGRSEGGRREGG
;
A
#
# COMPACT_ATOMS: atom_id res chain seq x y z
N THR A 1 -13.89 24.60 -12.26
CA THR A 1 -13.69 26.07 -12.27
C THR A 1 -14.12 26.63 -13.62
N ASN A 2 -13.63 26.16 -14.75
CA ASN A 2 -13.94 26.65 -16.11
C ASN A 2 -15.44 26.55 -16.51
N LYS A 3 -16.25 25.82 -15.76
CA LYS A 3 -17.68 25.67 -16.00
C LYS A 3 -18.52 26.78 -15.34
N TYR A 4 -17.96 27.48 -14.35
CA TYR A 4 -18.68 28.45 -13.52
C TYR A 4 -18.02 29.83 -13.43
N LEU A 5 -16.79 29.99 -13.96
CA LEU A 5 -16.05 31.24 -13.92
C LEU A 5 -15.61 31.63 -15.35
N ASN A 6 -15.81 32.88 -15.70
CA ASN A 6 -15.33 33.46 -16.97
C ASN A 6 -13.88 33.92 -16.77
N ASP A 7 -12.94 33.33 -17.54
CA ASP A 7 -11.52 33.66 -17.57
C ASP A 7 -10.85 33.80 -16.17
N PRO A 8 -10.91 32.74 -15.33
CA PRO A 8 -10.34 32.83 -14.00
C PRO A 8 -8.81 32.85 -14.04
N LYS A 9 -8.22 33.82 -13.34
CA LYS A 9 -6.76 33.86 -13.15
C LYS A 9 -6.37 32.77 -12.16
N GLU A 10 -5.71 31.73 -12.63
CA GLU A 10 -5.19 30.64 -11.79
C GLU A 10 -3.87 31.08 -11.14
N ILE A 11 -3.86 31.20 -9.81
CA ILE A 11 -2.66 31.48 -9.03
C ILE A 11 -2.26 30.19 -8.33
N SER A 12 -1.17 29.57 -8.77
CA SER A 12 -0.62 28.37 -8.13
C SER A 12 0.46 28.77 -7.13
N ALA A 13 0.21 28.56 -5.85
CA ALA A 13 1.20 28.75 -4.78
C ALA A 13 1.91 27.42 -4.50
N GLY A 14 3.13 27.27 -5.01
CA GLY A 14 3.95 26.06 -4.84
C GLY A 14 3.75 25.00 -5.94
N LYS A 15 4.61 23.97 -5.93
CA LYS A 15 4.47 22.84 -6.86
C LYS A 15 3.32 21.94 -6.39
N LYS A 16 2.38 21.65 -7.27
CA LYS A 16 1.24 20.78 -7.03
C LYS A 16 1.73 19.39 -6.57
N ASN A 17 1.18 18.87 -5.47
CA ASN A 17 1.38 17.49 -4.99
C ASN A 17 2.78 17.12 -4.45
N ILE A 18 3.61 18.06 -4.00
CA ILE A 18 4.85 17.72 -3.29
C ILE A 18 4.54 17.52 -1.81
N SER A 19 4.92 16.35 -1.27
CA SER A 19 4.92 16.13 0.17
C SER A 19 5.80 17.14 0.89
N ALA A 20 5.40 17.58 2.09
CA ALA A 20 6.22 18.48 2.90
C ALA A 20 7.64 17.92 3.04
N SER A 21 8.65 18.81 2.94
CA SER A 21 10.07 18.42 2.92
C SER A 21 10.52 17.64 4.16
N ASN A 22 9.87 17.90 5.28
CA ASN A 22 10.15 17.33 6.61
C ASN A 22 9.27 16.13 6.99
N VAL A 23 8.58 15.50 6.01
CA VAL A 23 7.89 14.22 6.21
C VAL A 23 8.76 13.09 5.66
N GLU A 24 9.05 12.11 6.50
CA GLU A 24 9.67 10.84 6.15
C GLU A 24 8.59 9.86 5.71
N HIS A 25 8.87 9.07 4.67
CA HIS A 25 7.92 8.11 4.11
C HIS A 25 8.45 6.70 4.30
N GLU A 26 7.75 5.92 5.11
CA GLU A 26 8.11 4.54 5.44
C GLU A 26 7.13 3.55 4.80
N LEU A 27 7.67 2.43 4.33
CA LEU A 27 6.89 1.34 3.75
C LEU A 27 7.12 0.04 4.52
N TYR A 28 6.04 -0.56 4.97
CA TYR A 28 6.02 -1.89 5.55
C TYR A 28 5.21 -2.83 4.66
N VAL A 29 5.84 -3.90 4.21
CA VAL A 29 5.19 -4.91 3.37
C VAL A 29 4.87 -6.13 4.21
N THR A 30 3.59 -6.51 4.28
CA THR A 30 3.15 -7.65 5.08
C THR A 30 2.07 -8.45 4.34
N SER A 31 1.68 -9.59 4.88
CA SER A 31 0.52 -10.32 4.39
C SER A 31 -0.79 -9.70 4.89
N PRO A 32 -1.93 -9.86 4.18
CA PRO A 32 -3.23 -9.35 4.64
C PRO A 32 -3.61 -9.80 6.04
N ARG A 33 -3.24 -11.02 6.42
CA ARG A 33 -3.55 -11.61 7.74
C ARG A 33 -2.78 -10.95 8.88
N ASN A 34 -1.63 -10.34 8.57
CA ASN A 34 -0.74 -9.75 9.56
C ASN A 34 -0.86 -8.22 9.64
N THR A 35 -1.82 -7.60 8.94
CA THR A 35 -1.95 -6.13 8.86
C THR A 35 -2.13 -5.50 10.24
N TYR A 36 -3.03 -6.04 11.06
CA TYR A 36 -3.24 -5.57 12.44
C TYR A 36 -2.00 -5.75 13.30
N GLU A 37 -1.41 -6.95 13.28
CA GLU A 37 -0.20 -7.27 14.03
C GLU A 37 0.97 -6.35 13.63
N ALA A 38 1.16 -6.09 12.33
CA ALA A 38 2.19 -5.17 11.85
C ALA A 38 1.95 -3.75 12.37
N MET A 39 0.71 -3.24 12.24
CA MET A 39 0.34 -1.92 12.78
C MET A 39 0.61 -1.83 14.28
N ARG A 40 0.16 -2.82 15.05
CA ARG A 40 0.34 -2.87 16.50
C ARG A 40 1.81 -2.86 16.89
N ARG A 41 2.65 -3.66 16.22
CA ARG A 41 4.09 -3.67 16.47
C ARG A 41 4.77 -2.34 16.16
N ILE A 42 4.33 -1.66 15.11
CA ILE A 42 4.82 -0.31 14.78
C ILE A 42 4.42 0.69 15.87
N VAL A 43 3.18 0.63 16.36
CA VAL A 43 2.71 1.48 17.47
C VAL A 43 3.51 1.22 18.74
N ASP A 44 3.75 -0.05 19.10
CA ASP A 44 4.54 -0.41 20.29
C ASP A 44 6.02 -0.04 20.18
N PHE A 45 6.57 -0.08 18.98
CA PHE A 45 7.94 0.33 18.69
C PHE A 45 8.15 1.85 18.79
N ASN A 46 7.05 2.64 18.71
CA ASN A 46 7.05 4.08 18.80
C ASN A 46 6.25 4.57 20.04
N PRO A 47 6.79 4.48 21.26
CA PRO A 47 6.05 4.74 22.51
C PRO A 47 5.48 6.14 22.60
N ASN A 48 6.11 7.11 21.95
CA ASN A 48 5.68 8.51 21.91
C ASN A 48 4.77 8.83 20.71
N MET A 49 4.22 7.80 20.08
CA MET A 49 3.34 7.99 18.94
C MET A 49 2.06 8.73 19.32
N TYR A 50 1.83 9.85 18.63
CA TYR A 50 0.56 10.58 18.61
C TYR A 50 0.16 10.71 17.14
N GLY A 51 -0.83 9.92 16.71
CA GLY A 51 -1.05 9.77 15.29
C GLY A 51 -2.43 9.30 14.86
N ILE A 52 -2.62 9.31 13.54
CA ILE A 52 -3.85 8.84 12.90
C ILE A 52 -3.54 7.60 12.06
N VAL A 53 -4.41 6.59 12.18
CA VAL A 53 -4.43 5.38 11.34
C VAL A 53 -5.58 5.51 10.36
N PHE A 54 -5.28 5.59 9.08
CA PHE A 54 -6.26 5.67 8.02
C PHE A 54 -6.66 4.28 7.52
N CYS A 55 -7.96 3.99 7.57
CA CYS A 55 -8.59 2.79 7.04
C CYS A 55 -9.44 3.11 5.81
N ARG A 56 -9.70 2.10 4.98
CA ARG A 56 -10.48 2.25 3.76
C ARG A 56 -11.98 2.36 4.03
N THR A 57 -12.50 1.57 4.98
CA THR A 57 -13.92 1.45 5.26
C THR A 57 -14.24 1.76 6.72
N ARG A 58 -15.50 2.20 6.98
CA ARG A 58 -16.02 2.41 8.34
C ARG A 58 -15.90 1.16 9.21
N ARG A 59 -16.20 -0.01 8.63
CA ARG A 59 -16.14 -1.30 9.33
C ARG A 59 -14.70 -1.65 9.76
N GLU A 60 -13.73 -1.44 8.87
CA GLU A 60 -12.32 -1.61 9.22
C GLU A 60 -11.91 -0.62 10.33
N THR A 61 -12.29 0.65 10.20
CA THR A 61 -12.00 1.68 11.19
C THR A 61 -12.47 1.27 12.59
N GLN A 62 -13.74 0.85 12.69
CA GLN A 62 -14.31 0.40 13.95
C GLN A 62 -13.59 -0.84 14.49
N SER A 63 -13.39 -1.85 13.65
CA SER A 63 -12.74 -3.11 14.04
C SER A 63 -11.30 -2.91 14.52
N PHE A 64 -10.52 -2.07 13.84
CA PHE A 64 -9.13 -1.79 14.25
C PHE A 64 -9.07 -0.98 15.55
N ALA A 65 -9.98 -0.01 15.73
CA ALA A 65 -10.05 0.73 16.98
C ALA A 65 -10.42 -0.16 18.16
N GLU A 66 -11.43 -1.03 18.02
CA GLU A 66 -11.84 -1.99 19.05
C GLU A 66 -10.70 -2.95 19.42
N GLN A 67 -9.97 -3.47 18.42
CA GLN A 67 -8.82 -4.33 18.67
C GLN A 67 -7.72 -3.58 19.46
N LEU A 68 -7.45 -2.32 19.10
CA LEU A 68 -6.48 -1.49 19.83
C LEU A 68 -6.93 -1.25 21.27
N VAL A 69 -8.20 -0.93 21.50
CA VAL A 69 -8.76 -0.72 22.87
C VAL A 69 -8.67 -2.01 23.68
N ASN A 70 -9.02 -3.15 23.10
CA ASN A 70 -8.92 -4.46 23.76
C ASN A 70 -7.46 -4.85 24.09
N ASP A 71 -6.52 -4.37 23.28
CA ASP A 71 -5.08 -4.54 23.52
C ASP A 71 -4.50 -3.52 24.51
N GLY A 72 -5.34 -2.61 25.06
CA GLY A 72 -4.97 -1.64 26.09
C GLY A 72 -4.44 -0.30 25.57
N TYR A 73 -4.64 0.00 24.28
CA TYR A 73 -4.24 1.31 23.73
C TYR A 73 -5.32 2.37 23.95
N ARG A 74 -4.90 3.60 24.13
CA ARG A 74 -5.78 4.78 24.15
C ARG A 74 -6.14 5.16 22.71
N ALA A 75 -7.04 4.39 22.12
CA ALA A 75 -7.44 4.53 20.72
C ALA A 75 -8.95 4.73 20.59
N GLU A 76 -9.38 5.39 19.51
CA GLU A 76 -10.79 5.55 19.20
C GLU A 76 -11.02 5.68 17.70
N ALA A 77 -12.21 5.25 17.24
CA ALA A 77 -12.63 5.32 15.85
C ALA A 77 -13.30 6.66 15.53
N ILE A 78 -13.07 7.19 14.32
CA ILE A 78 -13.82 8.31 13.77
C ILE A 78 -14.27 7.98 12.33
N HIS A 79 -15.58 7.86 12.11
CA HIS A 79 -16.17 7.53 10.82
C HIS A 79 -17.55 8.16 10.64
N GLY A 80 -18.12 8.01 9.46
CA GLY A 80 -19.35 8.70 9.07
C GLY A 80 -20.62 8.26 9.81
N ASP A 81 -20.59 7.17 10.59
CA ASP A 81 -21.75 6.70 11.34
C ASP A 81 -21.85 7.35 12.73
N LEU A 82 -20.78 8.07 13.17
CA LEU A 82 -20.82 8.84 14.39
C LEU A 82 -21.65 10.11 14.21
N SER A 83 -22.46 10.44 15.21
CA SER A 83 -23.12 11.75 15.29
C SER A 83 -22.10 12.88 15.42
N GLN A 84 -22.50 14.11 15.13
CA GLN A 84 -21.59 15.24 15.24
C GLN A 84 -21.09 15.41 16.67
N ALA A 85 -21.96 15.26 17.69
CA ALA A 85 -21.56 15.34 19.08
C ALA A 85 -20.50 14.28 19.49
N GLN A 86 -20.67 13.04 19.02
CA GLN A 86 -19.68 11.98 19.24
C GLN A 86 -18.33 12.32 18.57
N ARG A 87 -18.36 12.84 17.35
CA ARG A 87 -17.14 13.26 16.64
C ARG A 87 -16.41 14.38 17.37
N ASP A 88 -17.16 15.37 17.86
CA ASP A 88 -16.61 16.50 18.60
C ASP A 88 -15.98 16.05 19.93
N ASP A 89 -16.59 15.08 20.62
CA ASP A 89 -16.02 14.48 21.85
C ASP A 89 -14.73 13.73 21.57
N VAL A 90 -14.72 12.83 20.57
CA VAL A 90 -13.49 12.12 20.15
C VAL A 90 -12.38 13.11 19.82
N MET A 91 -12.70 14.15 19.05
CA MET A 91 -11.75 15.19 18.68
C MET A 91 -11.23 15.99 19.86
N ALA A 92 -12.09 16.31 20.84
CA ALA A 92 -11.70 17.01 22.05
C ALA A 92 -10.73 16.16 22.89
N ARG A 93 -11.01 14.87 23.08
CA ARG A 93 -10.13 13.93 23.79
C ARG A 93 -8.81 13.72 23.05
N PHE A 94 -8.83 13.64 21.74
CA PHE A 94 -7.62 13.50 20.92
C PHE A 94 -6.74 14.76 21.05
N ARG A 95 -7.29 15.97 20.89
CA ARG A 95 -6.53 17.23 21.08
C ARG A 95 -5.92 17.37 22.48
N LYS A 96 -6.62 16.88 23.49
CA LYS A 96 -6.10 16.84 24.89
C LYS A 96 -5.04 15.77 25.12
N LYS A 97 -4.65 15.01 24.07
CA LYS A 97 -3.72 13.87 24.14
C LYS A 97 -4.16 12.76 25.11
N SER A 98 -5.45 12.72 25.47
CA SER A 98 -6.05 11.60 26.22
C SER A 98 -6.11 10.33 25.37
N LEU A 99 -6.16 10.48 24.05
CA LEU A 99 -6.02 9.42 23.07
C LEU A 99 -4.66 9.57 22.38
N SER A 100 -3.96 8.46 22.17
CA SER A 100 -2.67 8.45 21.45
C SER A 100 -2.84 8.07 19.97
N VAL A 101 -3.87 7.29 19.64
CA VAL A 101 -4.14 6.81 18.29
C VAL A 101 -5.60 7.08 17.94
N MET A 102 -5.82 7.73 16.81
CA MET A 102 -7.15 7.86 16.20
C MET A 102 -7.22 7.02 14.95
N VAL A 103 -8.24 6.17 14.82
CA VAL A 103 -8.48 5.35 13.63
C VAL A 103 -9.58 6.01 12.80
N ALA A 104 -9.33 6.34 11.54
CA ALA A 104 -10.20 7.21 10.76
C ALA A 104 -10.40 6.74 9.31
N THR A 105 -11.58 7.07 8.74
CA THR A 105 -11.77 7.08 7.29
C THR A 105 -11.42 8.46 6.71
N ASP A 106 -11.11 8.54 5.42
CA ASP A 106 -10.79 9.81 4.74
C ASP A 106 -11.88 10.87 4.91
N VAL A 107 -13.15 10.46 4.74
CA VAL A 107 -14.29 11.39 4.82
C VAL A 107 -14.41 11.97 6.22
N ALA A 108 -14.25 11.15 7.24
CA ALA A 108 -14.34 11.59 8.62
C ALA A 108 -13.13 12.42 9.06
N ALA A 109 -11.97 12.16 8.45
CA ALA A 109 -10.75 12.92 8.72
C ALA A 109 -10.66 14.26 7.99
N ARG A 110 -11.59 14.56 7.06
CA ARG A 110 -11.68 15.89 6.44
C ARG A 110 -12.12 16.92 7.48
N GLY A 111 -11.43 18.05 7.52
CA GLY A 111 -11.71 19.12 8.50
C GLY A 111 -11.17 18.83 9.91
N ILE A 112 -10.44 17.72 10.09
CA ILE A 112 -9.70 17.51 11.34
C ILE A 112 -8.56 18.54 11.38
N ASP A 113 -8.77 19.56 12.20
CA ASP A 113 -7.73 20.52 12.56
C ASP A 113 -6.96 19.98 13.76
N VAL A 114 -6.08 19.00 13.51
CA VAL A 114 -5.09 18.51 14.46
C VAL A 114 -3.74 18.73 13.83
N THR A 115 -2.97 19.58 14.44
CA THR A 115 -1.56 19.82 14.17
C THR A 115 -0.72 18.94 15.12
N ASP A 116 0.55 18.81 14.86
CA ASP A 116 1.53 18.13 15.73
C ASP A 116 1.41 16.60 15.81
N LEU A 117 0.80 15.97 14.81
CA LEU A 117 0.87 14.53 14.71
C LEU A 117 2.31 14.10 14.44
N THR A 118 2.78 13.13 15.23
CA THR A 118 4.10 12.53 15.00
C THR A 118 4.06 11.53 13.86
N HIS A 119 2.94 10.80 13.73
CA HIS A 119 2.80 9.71 12.77
C HIS A 119 1.46 9.75 12.04
N VAL A 120 1.49 9.36 10.77
CA VAL A 120 0.31 9.02 9.98
C VAL A 120 0.50 7.60 9.45
N ILE A 121 -0.39 6.68 9.78
CA ILE A 121 -0.34 5.30 9.29
C ILE A 121 -1.45 5.11 8.26
N ASN A 122 -1.08 4.62 7.08
CA ASN A 122 -2.02 4.26 6.03
C ASN A 122 -2.13 2.72 5.97
N LEU A 123 -3.27 2.18 6.36
CA LEU A 123 -3.57 0.77 6.14
C LEU A 123 -4.02 0.59 4.69
N ASN A 124 -3.11 0.13 3.87
CA ASN A 124 -3.16 0.12 2.41
C ASN A 124 -2.99 1.50 1.74
N ILE A 125 -2.57 1.45 0.49
CA ILE A 125 -2.43 2.61 -0.37
C ILE A 125 -3.83 3.07 -0.79
N PRO A 126 -4.18 4.36 -0.67
CA PRO A 126 -5.43 4.88 -1.20
C PRO A 126 -5.49 4.71 -2.72
N ASP A 127 -6.70 4.60 -3.26
CA ASP A 127 -6.89 4.43 -4.71
C ASP A 127 -6.53 5.71 -5.48
N ASP A 128 -6.77 6.87 -4.87
CA ASP A 128 -6.34 8.17 -5.36
C ASP A 128 -5.04 8.60 -4.64
N PRO A 129 -3.94 8.76 -5.38
CA PRO A 129 -2.66 9.19 -4.80
C PRO A 129 -2.70 10.57 -4.12
N GLU A 130 -3.59 11.48 -4.54
CA GLU A 130 -3.73 12.80 -3.89
C GLU A 130 -4.25 12.66 -2.46
N VAL A 131 -5.07 11.66 -2.19
CA VAL A 131 -5.55 11.33 -0.84
C VAL A 131 -4.37 11.01 0.09
N TYR A 132 -3.34 10.30 -0.40
CA TYR A 132 -2.14 10.05 0.37
C TYR A 132 -1.41 11.35 0.76
N VAL A 133 -1.28 12.29 -0.17
CA VAL A 133 -0.66 13.60 0.12
C VAL A 133 -1.44 14.35 1.21
N HIS A 134 -2.77 14.33 1.12
CA HIS A 134 -3.64 14.94 2.13
C HIS A 134 -3.56 14.26 3.51
N ARG A 135 -3.38 12.92 3.55
CA ARG A 135 -3.18 12.17 4.79
C ARG A 135 -1.81 12.46 5.38
N SER A 136 -0.74 12.33 4.59
CA SER A 136 0.63 12.59 5.04
C SER A 136 0.83 14.04 5.50
N GLY A 137 0.13 15.00 4.88
CA GLY A 137 0.11 16.39 5.31
C GLY A 137 -0.56 16.64 6.67
N ARG A 138 -1.01 15.62 7.41
CA ARG A 138 -1.45 15.76 8.82
C ARG A 138 -0.28 15.72 9.80
N THR A 139 0.88 15.28 9.37
CA THR A 139 2.14 15.36 10.13
C THR A 139 3.14 16.28 9.43
N GLY A 140 4.25 16.60 10.07
CA GLY A 140 5.31 17.44 9.51
C GLY A 140 4.89 18.90 9.30
N ARG A 141 3.97 19.43 10.10
CA ARG A 141 3.54 20.84 10.02
C ARG A 141 4.39 21.75 10.89
N ALA A 142 4.35 23.03 10.59
CA ALA A 142 5.03 24.10 11.36
C ALA A 142 6.55 23.86 11.60
N GLY A 143 7.21 23.20 10.63
CA GLY A 143 8.66 22.92 10.73
C GLY A 143 9.02 21.67 11.54
N ALA A 144 8.05 21.01 12.20
CA ALA A 144 8.28 19.75 12.89
C ALA A 144 8.52 18.60 11.90
N SER A 145 9.33 17.62 12.27
CA SER A 145 9.47 16.36 11.52
C SER A 145 8.25 15.47 11.72
N GLY A 146 7.89 14.69 10.72
CA GLY A 146 6.78 13.76 10.79
C GLY A 146 7.05 12.48 10.01
N ILE A 147 6.38 11.40 10.39
CA ILE A 147 6.53 10.10 9.75
C ILE A 147 5.19 9.69 9.12
N SER A 148 5.21 9.39 7.83
CA SER A 148 4.06 8.85 7.11
C SER A 148 4.34 7.41 6.70
N ILE A 149 3.61 6.49 7.30
CA ILE A 149 3.79 5.05 7.15
C ILE A 149 2.73 4.49 6.21
N VAL A 150 3.14 3.61 5.32
CA VAL A 150 2.25 2.77 4.51
C VAL A 150 2.47 1.32 4.91
N ILE A 151 1.41 0.65 5.35
CA ILE A 151 1.38 -0.80 5.54
C ILE A 151 0.61 -1.40 4.38
N THR A 152 1.26 -2.20 3.54
CA THR A 152 0.64 -2.74 2.33
C THR A 152 1.09 -4.17 2.02
N HIS A 153 0.61 -4.73 0.92
CA HIS A 153 0.90 -6.09 0.50
C HIS A 153 1.76 -6.10 -0.77
N GLY A 154 2.54 -7.15 -0.98
CA GLY A 154 3.47 -7.27 -2.11
C GLY A 154 2.84 -7.00 -3.49
N ARG A 155 1.55 -7.33 -3.66
CA ARG A 155 0.79 -7.05 -4.91
C ARG A 155 0.65 -5.56 -5.24
N ASN A 156 0.78 -4.69 -4.25
CA ASN A 156 0.56 -3.25 -4.40
C ASN A 156 1.85 -2.47 -4.71
N MET A 157 2.99 -3.13 -4.89
CA MET A 157 4.28 -2.46 -5.13
C MET A 157 4.27 -1.53 -6.36
N ARG A 158 3.46 -1.86 -7.39
CA ARG A 158 3.28 -0.96 -8.54
C ARG A 158 2.64 0.37 -8.14
N LYS A 159 1.59 0.33 -7.29
CA LYS A 159 0.95 1.55 -6.74
C LYS A 159 1.91 2.34 -5.85
N VAL A 160 2.80 1.67 -5.11
CA VAL A 160 3.86 2.35 -4.34
C VAL A 160 4.75 3.19 -5.27
N LYS A 161 5.22 2.61 -6.36
CA LYS A 161 6.07 3.32 -7.34
C LYS A 161 5.36 4.50 -8.01
N GLU A 162 4.06 4.38 -8.28
CA GLU A 162 3.24 5.48 -8.80
C GLU A 162 3.15 6.62 -7.77
N LEU A 163 2.97 6.26 -6.50
CA LEU A 163 2.90 7.21 -5.41
C LEU A 163 4.24 7.93 -5.19
N GLU A 164 5.38 7.21 -5.23
CA GLU A 164 6.72 7.79 -5.16
C GLU A 164 6.96 8.85 -6.23
N ARG A 165 6.51 8.59 -7.47
CA ARG A 165 6.61 9.57 -8.58
C ARG A 165 5.79 10.81 -8.33
N LEU A 166 4.59 10.66 -7.74
CA LEU A 166 3.71 11.78 -7.44
C LEU A 166 4.27 12.68 -6.34
N ILE A 167 4.73 12.06 -5.24
CA ILE A 167 5.26 12.80 -4.07
C ILE A 167 6.68 13.32 -4.29
N GLY A 168 7.38 12.81 -5.30
CA GLY A 168 8.78 13.16 -5.59
C GLY A 168 9.79 12.64 -4.55
N LYS A 169 9.40 11.65 -3.75
CA LYS A 169 10.22 11.00 -2.70
C LYS A 169 10.07 9.50 -2.78
N THR A 170 11.11 8.79 -2.38
CA THR A 170 11.10 7.32 -2.24
C THR A 170 10.66 6.92 -0.84
N PHE A 171 9.98 5.76 -0.74
CA PHE A 171 9.68 5.17 0.55
C PHE A 171 10.90 4.41 1.08
N GLU A 172 11.24 4.66 2.34
CA GLU A 172 12.17 3.78 3.06
C GLU A 172 11.45 2.47 3.41
N THR A 173 11.85 1.38 2.78
CA THR A 173 11.26 0.06 3.08
C THR A 173 11.88 -0.50 4.35
N LYS A 174 11.05 -0.63 5.39
CA LYS A 174 11.42 -1.17 6.70
C LYS A 174 10.80 -2.55 6.94
N GLU A 175 11.44 -3.35 7.78
CA GLU A 175 10.86 -4.57 8.32
C GLU A 175 10.00 -4.25 9.54
N VAL A 176 8.89 -4.97 9.70
CA VAL A 176 8.06 -4.85 10.90
C VAL A 176 8.89 -5.24 12.12
N PRO A 177 8.90 -4.43 13.18
CA PRO A 177 9.72 -4.69 14.36
C PRO A 177 9.50 -6.08 14.95
N SER A 178 10.59 -6.74 15.34
CA SER A 178 10.52 -8.02 16.02
C SER A 178 9.99 -7.87 17.44
N GLY A 179 9.45 -8.94 18.01
CA GLY A 179 8.99 -8.94 19.40
C GLY A 179 10.11 -8.55 20.38
N ASP A 180 11.31 -9.03 20.14
CA ASP A 180 12.48 -8.72 20.99
C ASP A 180 12.88 -7.26 20.92
N ALA A 181 12.85 -6.66 19.73
CA ALA A 181 13.13 -5.22 19.57
C ALA A 181 12.12 -4.35 20.33
N ILE A 182 10.83 -4.73 20.29
CA ILE A 182 9.77 -4.05 21.03
C ILE A 182 9.99 -4.19 22.54
N CYS A 183 10.29 -5.41 23.02
CA CYS A 183 10.58 -5.64 24.43
C CYS A 183 11.75 -4.77 24.93
N GLN A 184 12.83 -4.68 24.13
CA GLN A 184 13.98 -3.84 24.48
C GLN A 184 13.64 -2.36 24.56
N ILE A 185 12.85 -1.82 23.62
CA ILE A 185 12.43 -0.41 23.64
C ILE A 185 11.54 -0.12 24.85
N LYS A 186 10.60 -1.00 25.14
CA LYS A 186 9.71 -0.82 26.30
C LYS A 186 10.48 -0.91 27.62
N MET A 187 11.43 -1.83 27.75
CA MET A 187 12.29 -1.90 28.94
C MET A 187 13.15 -0.64 29.11
N ARG A 188 13.75 -0.14 28.04
CA ARG A 188 14.50 1.13 28.10
C ARG A 188 13.61 2.30 28.48
N GLY A 189 12.42 2.40 27.86
CA GLY A 189 11.44 3.44 28.22
C GLY A 189 11.08 3.39 29.70
N ALA A 190 10.81 2.21 30.28
CA ALA A 190 10.51 2.04 31.69
C ALA A 190 11.68 2.49 32.59
N ILE A 191 12.93 2.27 32.16
CA ILE A 191 14.11 2.77 32.88
C ILE A 191 14.19 4.29 32.81
N ASP A 192 14.00 4.87 31.64
CA ASP A 192 14.06 6.32 31.42
C ASP A 192 12.95 7.04 32.20
N ASP A 193 11.73 6.48 32.20
CA ASP A 193 10.61 6.98 32.97
C ASP A 193 10.90 6.95 34.45
N LEU A 194 11.47 5.85 34.98
CA LEU A 194 11.86 5.74 36.39
C LEU A 194 12.91 6.77 36.77
N VAL A 195 13.92 7.00 35.89
CA VAL A 195 14.98 8.01 36.14
C VAL A 195 14.39 9.43 36.12
N ALA A 196 13.41 9.67 35.26
CA ALA A 196 12.76 10.98 35.16
C ALA A 196 11.77 11.27 36.31
N LEU A 197 11.25 10.21 36.97
CA LEU A 197 10.34 10.37 38.13
C LEU A 197 11.05 11.05 39.30
N LYS A 198 10.47 12.15 39.72
CA LYS A 198 10.88 12.79 40.99
C LYS A 198 10.18 12.09 42.16
N PRO A 199 10.88 11.82 43.25
CA PRO A 199 10.25 11.28 44.46
C PRO A 199 9.03 12.12 44.82
N GLN A 200 7.86 11.51 44.86
CA GLN A 200 6.66 12.19 45.33
C GLN A 200 6.71 12.19 46.87
N ALA A 201 6.59 13.37 47.47
CA ALA A 201 6.60 13.56 48.92
C ALA A 201 5.39 12.96 49.67
N ALA A 202 4.57 12.17 48.98
CA ALA A 202 3.31 11.65 49.49
C ALA A 202 3.33 10.16 49.85
N LEU A 203 4.49 9.50 49.86
CA LEU A 203 4.57 8.16 50.45
C LEU A 203 4.55 8.31 51.97
N ASP A 204 3.60 7.61 52.60
CA ASP A 204 3.53 7.47 54.04
C ASP A 204 4.85 6.90 54.56
N ALA A 205 5.46 7.54 55.54
CA ALA A 205 6.75 7.16 56.08
C ALA A 205 6.73 5.74 56.64
N GLU A 206 5.64 5.37 57.32
CA GLU A 206 5.46 4.01 57.88
C GLU A 206 5.40 2.94 56.75
N LEU A 207 4.68 3.25 55.67
CA LEU A 207 4.59 2.34 54.51
C LEU A 207 5.95 2.19 53.81
N LEU A 208 6.73 3.26 53.74
CA LEU A 208 8.08 3.21 53.17
C LEU A 208 9.03 2.35 54.02
N GLU A 209 9.01 2.50 55.35
CA GLU A 209 9.80 1.66 56.25
C GLU A 209 9.41 0.20 56.16
N GLU A 210 8.10 -0.11 56.17
CA GLU A 210 7.60 -1.47 55.97
C GLU A 210 8.08 -2.06 54.61
N ALA A 211 8.05 -1.27 53.56
CA ALA A 211 8.53 -1.72 52.25
C ALA A 211 10.02 -1.97 52.21
N LEU A 212 10.83 -1.10 52.85
CA LEU A 212 12.26 -1.26 52.98
C LEU A 212 12.62 -2.52 53.76
N ASP A 213 11.95 -2.81 54.87
CA ASP A 213 12.16 -4.03 55.65
C ASP A 213 11.80 -5.28 54.86
N LYS A 214 10.66 -5.26 54.20
CA LYS A 214 10.22 -6.41 53.37
C LYS A 214 11.15 -6.70 52.19
N LEU A 215 11.75 -5.67 51.63
CA LEU A 215 12.61 -5.79 50.45
C LEU A 215 14.12 -5.83 50.81
N ALA A 216 14.50 -5.71 52.08
CA ALA A 216 15.88 -5.65 52.56
C ALA A 216 16.73 -6.88 52.15
N HIS A 217 16.06 -8.03 51.97
CA HIS A 217 16.73 -9.27 51.52
C HIS A 217 17.06 -9.30 50.05
N LEU A 218 16.55 -8.38 49.24
CA LEU A 218 16.80 -8.30 47.80
C LEU A 218 18.01 -7.41 47.53
N SER A 219 18.87 -7.90 46.67
CA SER A 219 19.93 -7.04 46.08
C SER A 219 19.29 -5.95 45.20
N LYS A 220 20.02 -4.86 45.01
CA LYS A 220 19.59 -3.80 44.08
C LYS A 220 19.35 -4.34 42.67
N ALA A 221 20.13 -5.32 42.20
CA ALA A 221 19.97 -5.94 40.88
C ALA A 221 18.66 -6.72 40.80
N GLU A 222 18.35 -7.57 41.80
CA GLU A 222 17.10 -8.32 41.85
C GLU A 222 15.87 -7.41 41.94
N LEU A 223 15.96 -6.30 42.68
CA LEU A 223 14.86 -5.33 42.75
C LEU A 223 14.59 -4.69 41.38
N ILE A 224 15.65 -4.27 40.68
CA ILE A 224 15.53 -3.71 39.32
C ILE A 224 14.96 -4.76 38.36
N GLU A 225 15.44 -6.01 38.41
CA GLU A 225 14.94 -7.08 37.55
C GLU A 225 13.44 -7.34 37.75
N ARG A 226 12.99 -7.42 39.03
CA ARG A 226 11.58 -7.59 39.38
C ARG A 226 10.72 -6.42 38.97
N PHE A 227 11.22 -5.18 39.14
CA PHE A 227 10.54 -3.97 38.71
C PHE A 227 10.35 -3.96 37.19
N LEU A 228 11.44 -4.16 36.41
CA LEU A 228 11.34 -4.22 34.95
C LEU A 228 10.46 -5.37 34.48
N GLY A 229 10.54 -6.54 35.14
CA GLY A 229 9.67 -7.68 34.85
C GLY A 229 8.19 -7.35 35.06
N HIS A 230 7.86 -6.63 36.15
CA HIS A 230 6.49 -6.20 36.44
C HIS A 230 6.00 -5.17 35.44
N GLU A 231 6.75 -4.07 35.20
CA GLU A 231 6.38 -3.00 34.28
C GLU A 231 6.23 -3.49 32.82
N THR A 232 7.06 -4.45 32.42
CA THR A 232 7.04 -4.96 31.05
C THR A 232 6.30 -6.29 30.89
N ALA A 233 5.66 -6.82 31.93
CA ALA A 233 5.02 -8.12 31.95
C ALA A 233 4.02 -8.34 30.81
N MET A 234 3.17 -7.34 30.54
CA MET A 234 2.17 -7.38 29.46
C MET A 234 2.82 -7.47 28.08
N VAL A 235 3.87 -6.70 27.87
CA VAL A 235 4.62 -6.65 26.59
C VAL A 235 5.41 -7.95 26.40
N LEU A 236 6.10 -8.41 27.45
CA LEU A 236 6.81 -9.71 27.43
C LEU A 236 5.87 -10.86 27.12
N LYS A 237 4.69 -10.92 27.80
CA LYS A 237 3.68 -11.94 27.53
C LYS A 237 3.20 -11.93 26.07
N ARG A 238 3.08 -10.75 25.48
CA ARG A 238 2.59 -10.55 24.11
C ARG A 238 3.63 -10.91 23.05
N TYR A 239 4.88 -10.52 23.27
CA TYR A 239 5.92 -10.56 22.24
C TYR A 239 7.03 -11.59 22.44
N ARG A 240 7.18 -12.16 23.63
CA ARG A 240 8.19 -13.22 23.89
C ARG A 240 7.90 -14.43 23.01
N GLY A 241 8.83 -14.74 22.12
CA GLY A 241 8.66 -15.81 21.13
C GLY A 241 7.65 -15.52 20.02
N ALA A 242 7.30 -14.25 19.82
CA ALA A 242 6.40 -13.87 18.73
C ALA A 242 7.03 -14.19 17.36
N ARG A 243 6.22 -14.80 16.48
CA ARG A 243 6.66 -15.21 15.13
C ARG A 243 7.14 -14.02 14.29
N ASP A 244 8.10 -14.26 13.40
CA ASP A 244 8.46 -13.32 12.35
C ASP A 244 7.30 -13.17 11.34
N ILE A 245 6.93 -11.94 11.02
CA ILE A 245 5.87 -11.62 10.05
C ILE A 245 6.39 -10.90 8.80
N ASN A 246 7.73 -10.88 8.61
CA ASN A 246 8.41 -10.19 7.50
C ASN A 246 8.61 -11.06 6.26
N GLU A 247 8.12 -12.29 6.24
CA GLU A 247 8.24 -13.20 5.08
C GLU A 247 7.74 -12.55 3.79
N ALA A 248 6.60 -11.87 3.84
CA ALA A 248 6.03 -11.17 2.68
C ALA A 248 6.90 -10.00 2.21
N ALA A 249 7.58 -9.31 3.12
CA ALA A 249 8.51 -8.23 2.79
C ALA A 249 9.76 -8.78 2.10
N ARG A 250 10.30 -9.88 2.59
CA ARG A 250 11.47 -10.55 2.00
C ARG A 250 11.15 -11.07 0.60
N ALA A 251 10.02 -11.74 0.42
CA ALA A 251 9.55 -12.18 -0.89
C ALA A 251 9.34 -11.01 -1.88
N ALA A 252 8.75 -9.90 -1.43
CA ALA A 252 8.57 -8.71 -2.25
C ALA A 252 9.91 -8.06 -2.64
N LYS A 253 10.90 -8.09 -1.76
CA LYS A 253 12.26 -7.59 -2.00
C LYS A 253 13.02 -8.43 -3.03
N GLU A 254 12.84 -9.75 -2.98
CA GLU A 254 13.40 -10.68 -3.97
C GLU A 254 12.75 -10.50 -5.34
N HIS A 255 11.42 -10.37 -5.40
CA HIS A 255 10.72 -10.07 -6.65
C HIS A 255 11.13 -8.71 -7.22
N GLY A 256 11.25 -7.67 -6.40
CA GLY A 256 11.70 -6.35 -6.82
C GLY A 256 13.16 -6.34 -7.33
N ARG A 257 14.02 -7.19 -6.79
CA ARG A 257 15.39 -7.40 -7.31
C ARG A 257 15.37 -8.08 -8.67
N ARG A 258 14.43 -9.01 -8.90
CA ARG A 258 14.25 -9.68 -10.20
C ARG A 258 13.65 -8.74 -11.25
N GLU A 259 12.75 -7.83 -10.87
CA GLU A 259 12.17 -6.81 -11.77
C GLU A 259 13.08 -5.57 -11.98
N GLY A 260 13.83 -5.16 -10.97
CA GLY A 260 14.78 -4.04 -11.03
C GLY A 260 16.12 -4.38 -11.69
N GLY A 261 16.42 -5.66 -11.87
CA GLY A 261 17.59 -6.17 -12.59
C GLY A 261 17.36 -6.39 -14.08
N GLY A 262 16.17 -6.05 -14.58
CA GLY A 262 15.72 -6.36 -15.94
C GLY A 262 16.01 -5.29 -16.99
N SER A 263 17.17 -4.69 -16.98
CA SER A 263 17.72 -3.99 -18.16
C SER A 263 19.24 -4.10 -18.14
N SER A 264 19.71 -5.25 -18.40
CA SER A 264 20.89 -5.63 -19.20
C SER A 264 21.52 -6.91 -18.68
N ARG A 265 21.72 -7.76 -19.64
CA ARG A 265 22.42 -9.02 -19.70
C ARG A 265 21.51 -10.24 -19.60
N GLY A 266 20.93 -10.57 -20.79
CA GLY A 266 20.64 -11.94 -21.14
C GLY A 266 21.93 -12.73 -21.10
N GLY A 267 22.24 -13.29 -19.95
CA GLY A 267 23.09 -14.46 -19.83
C GLY A 267 22.09 -15.59 -19.67
N SER A 268 21.87 -16.38 -20.71
CA SER A 268 21.33 -17.73 -20.58
C SER A 268 22.17 -18.44 -19.53
N GLU A 269 21.53 -19.14 -18.57
CA GLU A 269 22.26 -20.13 -17.78
C GLU A 269 23.03 -21.03 -18.76
N GLU A 270 24.28 -21.39 -18.45
CA GLU A 270 25.07 -22.25 -19.32
C GLU A 270 24.23 -23.46 -19.74
N GLY A 271 24.03 -23.63 -21.08
CA GLY A 271 23.23 -24.70 -21.65
C GLY A 271 21.78 -24.39 -22.03
N PHE A 272 21.33 -23.11 -21.88
CA PHE A 272 19.99 -22.66 -22.31
C PHE A 272 20.10 -21.58 -23.40
N LYS A 273 19.14 -21.62 -24.38
CA LYS A 273 18.97 -20.64 -25.44
C LYS A 273 17.54 -20.09 -25.42
N THR A 274 17.37 -18.80 -25.61
CA THR A 274 16.06 -18.16 -25.57
C THR A 274 15.33 -18.32 -26.91
N VAL A 275 14.11 -18.85 -26.87
CA VAL A 275 13.15 -18.86 -27.97
C VAL A 275 12.10 -17.80 -27.75
N VAL A 276 11.88 -16.96 -28.77
CA VAL A 276 10.85 -15.93 -28.75
C VAL A 276 9.67 -16.39 -29.56
N VAL A 277 8.47 -16.31 -29.00
CA VAL A 277 7.22 -16.74 -29.60
C VAL A 277 6.24 -15.58 -29.56
N ASP A 278 5.53 -15.33 -30.68
CA ASP A 278 4.54 -14.25 -30.81
C ASP A 278 3.17 -14.57 -30.17
N LEU A 279 3.21 -15.34 -29.10
CA LEU A 279 2.07 -15.65 -28.23
C LEU A 279 2.22 -14.96 -26.89
N GLY A 280 1.17 -14.29 -26.44
CA GLY A 280 1.13 -13.62 -25.15
C GLY A 280 -0.24 -13.68 -24.50
N TYR A 281 -0.45 -12.86 -23.45
CA TYR A 281 -1.73 -12.85 -22.74
C TYR A 281 -2.93 -12.46 -23.62
N ARG A 282 -2.73 -11.71 -24.72
CA ARG A 282 -3.79 -11.33 -25.66
C ARG A 282 -4.36 -12.54 -26.41
N GLN A 283 -3.56 -13.56 -26.65
CA GLN A 283 -3.96 -14.80 -27.29
C GLN A 283 -4.48 -15.85 -26.28
N ASN A 284 -4.76 -15.41 -25.04
CA ASN A 284 -5.21 -16.27 -23.94
C ASN A 284 -4.25 -17.44 -23.64
N VAL A 285 -2.95 -17.19 -23.79
CA VAL A 285 -1.88 -18.13 -23.47
C VAL A 285 -1.30 -17.77 -22.10
N ASN A 286 -1.07 -18.78 -21.30
CA ASN A 286 -0.38 -18.69 -20.01
C ASN A 286 0.87 -19.59 -20.02
N PRO A 287 1.79 -19.49 -19.04
CA PRO A 287 3.01 -20.31 -19.03
C PRO A 287 2.75 -21.81 -19.11
N SER A 288 1.71 -22.31 -18.44
CA SER A 288 1.37 -23.74 -18.45
C SER A 288 0.92 -24.22 -19.84
N ARG A 289 0.13 -23.38 -20.54
CA ARG A 289 -0.33 -23.69 -21.88
C ARG A 289 0.81 -23.64 -22.91
N LEU A 290 1.77 -22.72 -22.72
CA LEU A 290 2.95 -22.60 -23.56
C LEU A 290 3.89 -23.81 -23.37
N MET A 291 4.07 -24.28 -22.12
CA MET A 291 4.79 -25.53 -21.84
C MET A 291 4.08 -26.75 -22.47
N GLY A 292 2.75 -26.77 -22.41
CA GLY A 292 1.96 -27.82 -23.07
C GLY A 292 2.24 -27.87 -24.57
N LEU A 293 2.18 -26.73 -25.26
CA LEU A 293 2.48 -26.64 -26.71
C LEU A 293 3.90 -27.12 -27.03
N ILE A 294 4.90 -26.78 -26.22
CA ILE A 294 6.27 -27.24 -26.41
C ILE A 294 6.36 -28.77 -26.26
N ASN A 295 5.72 -29.33 -25.23
CA ASN A 295 5.71 -30.77 -25.02
C ASN A 295 4.98 -31.54 -26.14
N ASP A 296 3.88 -30.97 -26.64
CA ASP A 296 3.09 -31.56 -27.73
C ASP A 296 3.90 -31.63 -29.02
N ILE A 297 4.63 -30.56 -29.38
CA ILE A 297 5.44 -30.54 -30.63
C ILE A 297 6.73 -31.34 -30.52
N MET A 298 7.21 -31.58 -29.31
CA MET A 298 8.42 -32.36 -29.05
C MET A 298 8.16 -33.87 -28.88
N GLU A 299 6.92 -34.33 -29.09
CA GLU A 299 6.50 -35.73 -29.18
C GLU A 299 7.10 -36.67 -28.10
N GLY A 300 7.05 -36.22 -26.82
CA GLY A 300 7.51 -37.00 -25.69
C GLY A 300 9.01 -36.87 -25.37
N GLN A 301 9.78 -36.08 -26.11
CA GLN A 301 11.14 -35.73 -25.71
C GLN A 301 11.11 -34.81 -24.49
N LYS A 302 11.83 -35.18 -23.44
CA LYS A 302 11.94 -34.34 -22.23
C LYS A 302 12.86 -33.16 -22.52
N VAL A 303 12.28 -31.97 -22.72
CA VAL A 303 13.01 -30.71 -22.86
C VAL A 303 13.07 -30.01 -21.48
N LYS A 304 14.25 -29.61 -21.06
CA LYS A 304 14.37 -28.71 -19.89
C LYS A 304 13.97 -27.33 -20.34
N ILE A 305 12.95 -26.78 -19.63
CA ILE A 305 12.47 -25.43 -19.83
C ILE A 305 12.93 -24.62 -18.60
N GLY A 306 13.64 -23.54 -18.86
CA GLY A 306 14.11 -22.60 -17.84
C GLY A 306 13.07 -21.50 -17.60
N LYS A 307 13.51 -20.26 -17.67
CA LYS A 307 12.67 -19.09 -17.43
C LYS A 307 11.67 -18.86 -18.57
N ILE A 308 10.42 -18.53 -18.22
CA ILE A 308 9.39 -18.10 -19.15
C ILE A 308 8.97 -16.68 -18.80
N ASP A 309 9.26 -15.74 -19.69
CA ASP A 309 8.82 -14.35 -19.60
C ASP A 309 7.68 -14.10 -20.59
N MET A 310 6.51 -13.68 -20.10
CA MET A 310 5.35 -13.43 -20.94
C MET A 310 4.98 -11.95 -20.96
N ASP A 311 4.76 -11.43 -22.18
CA ASP A 311 4.21 -10.09 -22.40
C ASP A 311 2.78 -10.18 -22.98
N LYS A 312 2.19 -9.04 -23.30
CA LYS A 312 0.84 -8.96 -23.86
C LYS A 312 0.73 -9.66 -25.23
N THR A 313 1.78 -9.62 -26.04
CA THR A 313 1.77 -10.06 -27.45
C THR A 313 2.83 -11.09 -27.80
N PHE A 314 3.81 -11.32 -26.94
CA PHE A 314 4.88 -12.29 -27.17
C PHE A 314 5.35 -12.92 -25.87
N SER A 315 6.10 -14.00 -25.95
CA SER A 315 6.73 -14.68 -24.82
C SER A 315 8.18 -15.03 -25.15
N LYS A 316 9.05 -15.02 -24.15
CA LYS A 316 10.43 -15.50 -24.20
C LYS A 316 10.55 -16.71 -23.30
N ILE A 317 11.16 -17.77 -23.83
CA ILE A 317 11.27 -19.05 -23.16
C ILE A 317 12.72 -19.49 -23.26
N ASP A 318 13.36 -19.72 -22.14
CA ASP A 318 14.68 -20.34 -22.11
C ASP A 318 14.50 -21.86 -22.18
N VAL A 319 15.05 -22.46 -23.22
CA VAL A 319 15.02 -23.91 -23.46
C VAL A 319 16.43 -24.45 -23.62
N GLU A 320 16.62 -25.72 -23.34
CA GLU A 320 17.91 -26.38 -23.51
C GLU A 320 18.46 -26.13 -24.92
N GLU A 321 19.70 -25.61 -25.02
CA GLU A 321 20.28 -25.07 -26.27
C GLU A 321 20.17 -25.98 -27.46
N ARG A 322 20.37 -27.30 -27.26
CA ARG A 322 20.27 -28.32 -28.34
C ARG A 322 18.89 -28.42 -28.97
N PHE A 323 17.81 -27.99 -28.31
CA PHE A 323 16.45 -28.07 -28.80
C PHE A 323 15.88 -26.71 -29.23
N ALA A 324 16.59 -25.62 -29.01
CA ALA A 324 16.06 -24.25 -29.22
C ALA A 324 15.66 -23.98 -30.67
N ASP A 325 16.49 -24.36 -31.64
CA ASP A 325 16.24 -24.15 -33.07
C ASP A 325 15.15 -25.10 -33.61
N GLU A 326 15.10 -26.31 -33.07
CA GLU A 326 14.05 -27.30 -33.41
C GLU A 326 12.68 -26.82 -32.89
N ILE A 327 12.62 -26.34 -31.63
CA ILE A 327 11.41 -25.81 -31.03
C ILE A 327 10.92 -24.57 -31.79
N ALA A 328 11.82 -23.64 -32.13
CA ALA A 328 11.47 -22.46 -32.89
C ALA A 328 10.90 -22.81 -34.28
N THR A 329 11.48 -23.80 -34.95
CA THR A 329 11.03 -24.27 -36.27
C THR A 329 9.67 -24.95 -36.18
N LYS A 330 9.48 -25.87 -35.23
CA LYS A 330 8.23 -26.62 -35.06
C LYS A 330 7.08 -25.75 -34.53
N LEU A 331 7.38 -24.75 -33.69
CA LEU A 331 6.38 -23.77 -33.23
C LEU A 331 5.91 -22.86 -34.37
N THR A 332 6.80 -22.51 -35.29
CA THR A 332 6.44 -21.66 -36.43
C THR A 332 5.50 -22.39 -37.39
N GLY A 333 4.32 -21.81 -37.61
CA GLY A 333 3.26 -22.42 -38.42
C GLY A 333 2.28 -23.30 -37.64
N SER A 334 2.55 -23.60 -36.34
CA SER A 334 1.56 -24.27 -35.50
C SER A 334 0.36 -23.33 -35.25
N THR A 335 -0.82 -23.90 -35.00
CA THR A 335 -2.04 -23.11 -34.76
C THR A 335 -2.50 -23.24 -33.33
N THR A 336 -2.78 -22.10 -32.70
CA THR A 336 -3.40 -22.03 -31.38
C THR A 336 -4.73 -21.29 -31.47
N GLY A 337 -5.83 -22.06 -31.58
CA GLY A 337 -7.13 -21.51 -31.93
C GLY A 337 -7.15 -20.99 -33.38
N SER A 338 -7.45 -19.72 -33.59
CA SER A 338 -7.44 -19.04 -34.90
C SER A 338 -6.10 -18.34 -35.23
N TYR A 339 -5.08 -18.51 -34.42
CA TYR A 339 -3.81 -17.79 -34.54
C TYR A 339 -2.69 -18.74 -35.02
N THR A 340 -1.95 -18.31 -36.04
CA THR A 340 -0.75 -19.01 -36.52
C THR A 340 0.48 -18.47 -35.82
N VAL A 341 1.22 -19.32 -35.12
CA VAL A 341 2.37 -18.99 -34.30
C VAL A 341 3.61 -18.68 -35.12
N LYS A 342 4.36 -17.66 -34.74
CA LYS A 342 5.71 -17.39 -35.24
C LYS A 342 6.68 -17.47 -34.07
N ALA A 343 7.75 -18.21 -34.23
CA ALA A 343 8.79 -18.37 -33.26
C ALA A 343 10.17 -18.28 -33.90
N TYR A 344 11.16 -17.79 -33.15
CA TYR A 344 12.55 -17.74 -33.52
C TYR A 344 13.46 -17.91 -32.31
N SER A 345 14.63 -18.52 -32.49
CA SER A 345 15.64 -18.56 -31.42
C SER A 345 16.50 -17.29 -31.47
N GLU A 346 16.75 -16.69 -30.32
CA GLU A 346 17.72 -15.57 -30.23
C GLU A 346 19.13 -16.14 -30.30
N GLU A 347 19.91 -15.73 -31.32
CA GLU A 347 21.34 -16.02 -31.37
C GLU A 347 22.01 -15.26 -30.20
N SER A 348 22.97 -15.90 -29.53
CA SER A 348 23.82 -15.28 -28.54
C SER A 348 24.52 -14.08 -29.17
N LYS A 349 24.11 -12.86 -28.79
CA LYS A 349 24.57 -11.60 -29.36
C LYS A 349 26.06 -11.36 -29.14
N SER A 350 26.82 -11.58 -30.19
CA SER A 350 27.94 -10.72 -30.57
C SER A 350 27.41 -9.72 -31.61
N GLY A 351 27.19 -8.47 -31.21
CA GLY A 351 27.09 -7.26 -31.99
C GLY A 351 26.13 -7.19 -33.17
N GLY A 352 25.10 -6.33 -33.12
CA GLY A 352 24.41 -5.83 -34.29
C GLY A 352 22.91 -5.56 -34.05
N ARG A 353 22.53 -4.30 -33.99
CA ARG A 353 21.13 -3.83 -33.98
C ARG A 353 20.46 -4.20 -35.34
N PRO A 354 19.27 -4.80 -35.37
CA PRO A 354 18.49 -4.83 -36.60
C PRO A 354 17.84 -3.49 -36.87
N GLN A 355 18.09 -2.92 -38.03
CA GLN A 355 17.39 -1.77 -38.58
C GLN A 355 15.90 -2.10 -38.76
N ARG A 356 15.04 -1.21 -38.29
CA ARG A 356 13.61 -1.18 -38.64
C ARG A 356 13.48 -0.78 -40.10
N SER A 357 13.10 -1.69 -40.96
CA SER A 357 12.60 -1.40 -42.29
C SER A 357 11.16 -0.88 -42.18
N SER A 358 10.99 0.43 -42.30
CA SER A 358 9.70 1.05 -42.56
C SER A 358 9.42 1.00 -44.06
N SER A 359 8.60 0.07 -44.50
CA SER A 359 7.99 0.12 -45.82
C SER A 359 6.63 0.81 -45.71
N TYR A 360 6.62 2.10 -45.89
CA TYR A 360 5.42 2.84 -46.30
C TYR A 360 5.53 3.08 -47.80
N SER A 361 4.76 2.36 -48.57
CA SER A 361 4.51 2.66 -49.98
C SER A 361 3.49 3.80 -50.04
N GLY A 362 3.93 4.89 -50.65
CA GLY A 362 3.07 6.02 -50.93
C GLY A 362 2.09 5.70 -52.04
N GLY A 363 0.88 6.18 -51.94
CA GLY A 363 -0.11 6.31 -52.98
C GLY A 363 -0.70 7.70 -52.91
N GLY A 364 -0.28 8.58 -53.78
CA GLY A 364 -0.82 9.91 -53.96
C GLY A 364 -2.16 9.90 -54.69
N GLY A 365 -2.99 10.91 -54.40
CA GLY A 365 -4.29 11.10 -55.08
C GLY A 365 -5.04 12.29 -54.53
N SER A 366 -4.70 13.45 -55.03
CA SER A 366 -5.50 14.55 -55.62
C SER A 366 -6.83 14.99 -54.97
N ARG A 367 -6.83 16.22 -54.55
CA ARG A 367 -7.81 17.34 -54.71
C ARG A 367 -9.31 17.03 -54.83
N GLY A 368 -10.12 17.69 -54.02
CA GLY A 368 -11.50 18.00 -54.28
C GLY A 368 -12.15 18.71 -53.11
N GLY A 369 -12.16 20.03 -53.12
CA GLY A 369 -12.99 20.82 -52.24
C GLY A 369 -14.43 20.90 -52.76
N TYR A 370 -15.40 20.98 -51.86
CA TYR A 370 -16.66 21.66 -52.15
C TYR A 370 -17.27 22.27 -50.86
N LYS A 371 -17.69 23.48 -51.01
CA LYS A 371 -18.53 24.32 -50.14
C LYS A 371 -19.99 23.92 -50.18
N GLY A 372 -20.72 24.33 -49.18
CA GLY A 372 -22.22 24.52 -49.14
C GLY A 372 -22.83 23.68 -48.03
N GLY A 373 -23.60 24.16 -47.05
CA GLY A 373 -24.57 25.23 -47.08
C GLY A 373 -25.97 24.63 -46.90
N GLY A 374 -26.74 25.12 -45.91
CA GLY A 374 -28.21 24.90 -45.80
C GLY A 374 -28.59 23.95 -44.66
N ASP A 375 -29.04 24.41 -43.52
CA ASP A 375 -30.30 25.10 -43.12
C ASP A 375 -31.57 24.24 -43.21
N ARG A 376 -32.42 24.43 -42.19
CA ARG A 376 -33.82 23.96 -41.97
C ARG A 376 -33.94 22.61 -41.27
N GLY A 377 -34.52 22.48 -40.06
CA GLY A 377 -35.77 23.08 -39.62
C GLY A 377 -36.77 21.96 -39.40
N GLY A 378 -37.32 21.79 -38.25
CA GLY A 378 -38.38 20.80 -38.02
C GLY A 378 -38.76 20.65 -36.54
N ARG A 379 -39.64 21.50 -36.07
CA ARG A 379 -40.49 21.37 -34.87
C ARG A 379 -41.41 20.16 -34.97
N ARG A 380 -41.75 19.62 -33.81
CA ARG A 380 -43.11 19.13 -33.35
C ARG A 380 -42.88 18.50 -31.97
N ASP A 381 -43.41 19.09 -30.89
CA ASP A 381 -44.78 19.16 -30.36
C ASP A 381 -45.43 17.81 -30.04
N GLY A 382 -45.95 17.78 -28.83
CA GLY A 382 -46.97 16.88 -28.30
C GLY A 382 -46.53 16.23 -26.98
N GLY A 383 -46.95 16.68 -25.81
CA GLY A 383 -48.29 16.63 -25.18
C GLY A 383 -48.31 15.37 -24.32
N GLY A 384 -48.63 15.34 -23.07
CA GLY A 384 -49.53 15.96 -22.22
C GLY A 384 -49.98 14.98 -21.14
N SER A 385 -50.53 15.50 -20.06
CA SER A 385 -51.33 14.92 -18.97
C SER A 385 -50.54 14.13 -17.91
N GLY A 386 -50.49 14.46 -16.62
CA GLY A 386 -51.54 15.03 -15.80
C GLY A 386 -52.31 13.96 -15.04
N TYR A 387 -51.96 13.75 -13.75
CA TYR A 387 -53.02 13.42 -12.79
C TYR A 387 -52.59 13.78 -11.38
N ALA A 388 -53.40 14.62 -10.78
CA ALA A 388 -53.44 14.98 -9.38
C ALA A 388 -54.24 13.95 -8.59
N GLY A 389 -53.96 13.82 -7.31
CA GLY A 389 -54.76 13.02 -6.39
C GLY A 389 -54.33 13.28 -4.95
N ARG A 390 -54.98 14.22 -4.34
CA ARG A 390 -55.29 14.58 -2.96
C ARG A 390 -55.84 13.40 -2.15
N SER A 391 -55.52 13.41 -0.83
CA SER A 391 -56.45 13.44 0.34
C SER A 391 -55.66 13.01 1.57
N GLU A 392 -55.49 13.87 2.59
CA GLU A 392 -56.33 13.98 3.81
C GLU A 392 -56.38 12.64 4.56
N GLY A 393 -55.94 12.56 5.78
CA GLY A 393 -56.35 13.10 7.02
C GLY A 393 -56.21 12.02 8.09
N GLY A 394 -55.93 12.36 9.32
CA GLY A 394 -56.11 11.44 10.45
C GLY A 394 -55.23 11.70 11.66
N ARG A 395 -55.58 12.67 12.47
CA ARG A 395 -55.20 12.80 13.92
C ARG A 395 -55.75 11.62 14.73
N ARG A 396 -55.02 11.29 15.79
CA ARG A 396 -55.43 10.98 17.19
C ARG A 396 -54.18 10.46 17.91
N GLU A 397 -53.64 11.18 18.89
CA GLU A 397 -53.93 11.31 20.34
C GLU A 397 -53.99 9.95 21.07
N GLY A 398 -53.18 9.88 22.13
CA GLY A 398 -53.54 9.18 23.36
C GLY A 398 -52.58 8.09 23.84
N GLY A 399 -51.88 8.36 24.97
CA GLY A 399 -51.29 7.35 25.83
C GLY A 399 -49.88 7.63 26.22
#